data_d1d1c5862aa22e2fba985ac99146b77c
#
_entry.id   d1d1c5862aa22e2fba985ac99146b77c
#
_cell.length_a   1.000
_cell.length_b   1.000
_cell.length_c   1.000
_cell.angle_alpha   90.00
_cell.angle_beta   90.00
_cell.angle_gamma   90.00
#
_symmetry.space_group_name_H-M   'P 1'
#
loop_
_entity.id
_entity.type
_entity.pdbx_description
1 polymer ?
#
loop_
_entity_poly.entity_id
_entity_poly.type
_entity_poly.pdbx_seq_one_letter_code
_entity_poly.pdbx_strand_id
1 'polypeptide(L)'
;MSKVIVVTSGKGGVGKTTTSANFSSGLALRGKRTAVIDFDVGLRNLDLIMGCERRVVYDIIDVINGEATLKQALIKDKNCENLYVLAASQTRDKDALTLEGVERILNELKETFDCVVCDSPAGIESGAFMAMYFADEALVVTNPEVSSVRDSDRILGIMAAKSKRAVEGRPPIKEHLLITRYDVKRAASEEMLKVEDIEDMLRIPLIGVVPESESVLAASNSGVPAIHEKSDVAEAYKDVVARFLGEDVPMRFTTYTKAGFFKRLFGER
;
A
#
# COMPACT_ATOMS: atom_id res chain seq x y z
N MET A 1 -19.33 -3.50 -6.07
CA MET A 1 -18.36 -4.06 -7.04
C MET A 1 -17.02 -4.22 -6.35
N SER A 2 -16.36 -5.35 -6.55
CA SER A 2 -14.99 -5.60 -6.08
C SER A 2 -14.01 -4.66 -6.77
N LYS A 3 -12.97 -4.21 -6.06
CA LYS A 3 -11.94 -3.29 -6.59
C LYS A 3 -10.56 -3.92 -6.47
N VAL A 4 -9.75 -3.80 -7.52
CA VAL A 4 -8.32 -4.09 -7.50
C VAL A 4 -7.56 -2.78 -7.24
N ILE A 5 -6.80 -2.74 -6.16
CA ILE A 5 -6.05 -1.57 -5.71
C ILE A 5 -4.56 -1.92 -5.72
N VAL A 6 -3.77 -1.21 -6.50
CA VAL A 6 -2.32 -1.38 -6.45
C VAL A 6 -1.70 -0.40 -5.46
N VAL A 7 -0.79 -0.87 -4.62
CA VAL A 7 0.11 -0.03 -3.83
C VAL A 7 1.45 -0.02 -4.51
N THR A 8 1.84 1.12 -5.07
CA THR A 8 3.02 1.23 -5.94
C THR A 8 3.87 2.46 -5.64
N SER A 9 5.10 2.45 -6.12
CA SER A 9 6.03 3.58 -6.08
C SER A 9 7.15 3.41 -7.09
N GLY A 10 7.75 4.49 -7.51
CA GLY A 10 8.93 4.45 -8.37
C GLY A 10 10.23 4.05 -7.65
N LYS A 11 10.29 4.17 -6.32
CA LYS A 11 11.52 3.99 -5.52
C LYS A 11 11.36 2.89 -4.48
N GLY A 12 12.45 2.15 -4.20
CA GLY A 12 12.53 1.20 -3.11
C GLY A 12 12.57 1.87 -1.74
N GLY A 13 12.09 1.19 -0.69
CA GLY A 13 12.20 1.65 0.69
C GLY A 13 11.26 2.78 1.12
N VAL A 14 10.33 3.22 0.28
CA VAL A 14 9.33 4.26 0.61
C VAL A 14 8.16 3.74 1.47
N GLY A 15 8.10 2.46 1.80
CA GLY A 15 7.07 1.89 2.66
C GLY A 15 5.86 1.30 1.93
N LYS A 16 5.98 0.83 0.68
CA LYS A 16 4.90 0.15 -0.05
C LYS A 16 4.31 -1.04 0.70
N THR A 17 5.13 -2.04 1.01
CA THR A 17 4.69 -3.26 1.69
C THR A 17 4.10 -2.96 3.06
N THR A 18 4.70 -2.02 3.81
CA THR A 18 4.13 -1.50 5.06
C THR A 18 2.75 -0.89 4.83
N THR A 19 2.61 -0.08 3.77
CA THR A 19 1.34 0.53 3.38
C THR A 19 0.33 -0.54 2.97
N SER A 20 0.72 -1.51 2.16
CA SER A 20 -0.16 -2.63 1.73
C SER A 20 -0.70 -3.40 2.92
N ALA A 21 0.15 -3.72 3.90
CA ALA A 21 -0.24 -4.41 5.13
C ALA A 21 -1.22 -3.57 5.98
N ASN A 22 -0.90 -2.29 6.22
CA ASN A 22 -1.73 -1.40 7.03
C ASN A 22 -3.05 -1.04 6.35
N PHE A 23 -3.01 -0.73 5.05
CA PHE A 23 -4.18 -0.37 4.27
C PHE A 23 -5.17 -1.53 4.13
N SER A 24 -4.68 -2.73 3.79
CA SER A 24 -5.53 -3.93 3.70
C SER A 24 -6.13 -4.31 5.06
N SER A 25 -5.33 -4.25 6.14
CA SER A 25 -5.84 -4.44 7.50
C SER A 25 -6.92 -3.41 7.84
N GLY A 26 -6.71 -2.15 7.51
CA GLY A 26 -7.67 -1.08 7.75
C GLY A 26 -8.99 -1.27 7.00
N LEU A 27 -8.95 -1.68 5.73
CA LEU A 27 -10.14 -2.04 4.96
C LEU A 27 -10.91 -3.19 5.63
N ALA A 28 -10.20 -4.21 6.06
CA ALA A 28 -10.79 -5.37 6.71
C ALA A 28 -11.40 -5.03 8.09
N LEU A 29 -10.74 -4.16 8.88
CA LEU A 29 -11.28 -3.61 10.14
C LEU A 29 -12.56 -2.79 9.92
N ARG A 30 -12.75 -2.22 8.72
CA ARG A 30 -13.98 -1.51 8.30
C ARG A 30 -15.02 -2.45 7.68
N GLY A 31 -14.86 -3.77 7.88
CA GLY A 31 -15.81 -4.80 7.44
C GLY A 31 -15.72 -5.16 5.94
N LYS A 32 -14.71 -4.65 5.20
CA LYS A 32 -14.50 -5.04 3.81
C LYS A 32 -13.76 -6.37 3.77
N ARG A 33 -14.32 -7.36 3.09
CA ARG A 33 -13.60 -8.60 2.84
C ARG A 33 -12.45 -8.33 1.87
N THR A 34 -11.21 -8.44 2.36
CA THR A 34 -10.01 -7.95 1.67
C THR A 34 -9.02 -9.08 1.47
N ALA A 35 -8.48 -9.19 0.25
CA ALA A 35 -7.30 -9.99 -0.05
C ALA A 35 -6.11 -9.06 -0.32
N VAL A 36 -4.94 -9.38 0.21
CA VAL A 36 -3.69 -8.69 -0.14
C VAL A 36 -2.74 -9.69 -0.78
N ILE A 37 -2.14 -9.29 -1.91
CA ILE A 37 -1.26 -10.14 -2.73
C ILE A 37 0.13 -9.50 -2.77
N ASP A 38 1.15 -10.29 -2.51
CA ASP A 38 2.55 -9.89 -2.69
C ASP A 38 3.02 -10.24 -4.11
N PHE A 39 3.47 -9.23 -4.87
CA PHE A 39 4.03 -9.39 -6.22
C PHE A 39 5.56 -9.33 -6.23
N ASP A 40 6.23 -9.23 -5.06
CA ASP A 40 7.68 -9.16 -4.95
C ASP A 40 8.30 -10.57 -4.93
N VAL A 41 8.18 -11.25 -6.06
CA VAL A 41 8.73 -12.60 -6.26
C VAL A 41 10.25 -12.58 -6.07
N GLY A 42 10.73 -13.47 -5.22
CA GLY A 42 12.13 -13.61 -4.83
C GLY A 42 12.47 -12.96 -3.48
N LEU A 43 11.82 -11.86 -3.08
CA LEU A 43 12.07 -11.21 -1.78
C LEU A 43 11.02 -11.56 -0.72
N ARG A 44 9.74 -11.55 -1.08
CA ARG A 44 8.61 -11.95 -0.20
C ARG A 44 8.69 -11.31 1.19
N ASN A 45 8.19 -10.08 1.30
CA ASN A 45 8.26 -9.31 2.54
C ASN A 45 6.90 -9.10 3.24
N LEU A 46 5.80 -9.22 2.49
CA LEU A 46 4.47 -8.94 3.01
C LEU A 46 4.06 -9.90 4.12
N ASP A 47 4.32 -11.18 3.95
CA ASP A 47 3.99 -12.23 4.94
C ASP A 47 4.76 -12.08 6.26
N LEU A 48 5.98 -11.53 6.24
CA LEU A 48 6.74 -11.17 7.43
C LEU A 48 6.05 -10.04 8.21
N ILE A 49 5.66 -8.96 7.52
CA ILE A 49 4.96 -7.83 8.15
C ILE A 49 3.59 -8.25 8.68
N MET A 50 2.93 -9.22 8.02
CA MET A 50 1.64 -9.79 8.42
C MET A 50 1.77 -10.92 9.46
N GLY A 51 3.00 -11.34 9.80
CA GLY A 51 3.27 -12.42 10.76
C GLY A 51 2.66 -13.76 10.36
N CYS A 52 2.64 -14.07 9.08
CA CYS A 52 2.11 -15.32 8.54
C CYS A 52 3.13 -16.15 7.74
N GLU A 53 4.41 -15.79 7.77
CA GLU A 53 5.49 -16.42 7.02
C GLU A 53 5.60 -17.94 7.22
N ARG A 54 5.33 -18.42 8.46
CA ARG A 54 5.36 -19.85 8.80
C ARG A 54 4.11 -20.61 8.37
N ARG A 55 3.10 -19.91 7.84
CA ARG A 55 1.84 -20.50 7.41
C ARG A 55 1.72 -20.58 5.89
N VAL A 56 2.72 -20.07 5.17
CA VAL A 56 2.79 -20.15 3.71
C VAL A 56 3.15 -21.58 3.31
N VAL A 57 2.21 -22.29 2.72
CA VAL A 57 2.38 -23.63 2.15
C VAL A 57 2.46 -23.55 0.63
N TYR A 58 1.61 -22.73 0.04
CA TYR A 58 1.55 -22.45 -1.39
C TYR A 58 1.62 -20.94 -1.62
N ASP A 59 2.21 -20.54 -2.72
CA ASP A 59 2.38 -19.14 -3.12
C ASP A 59 1.62 -18.81 -4.42
N ILE A 60 1.71 -17.56 -4.88
CA ILE A 60 1.04 -17.11 -6.10
C ILE A 60 1.46 -17.90 -7.34
N ILE A 61 2.72 -18.34 -7.41
CA ILE A 61 3.23 -19.07 -8.58
C ILE A 61 2.68 -20.50 -8.60
N ASP A 62 2.53 -21.16 -7.44
CA ASP A 62 1.90 -22.47 -7.36
C ASP A 62 0.46 -22.42 -7.87
N VAL A 63 -0.26 -21.32 -7.57
CA VAL A 63 -1.63 -21.11 -8.09
C VAL A 63 -1.61 -20.86 -9.60
N ILE A 64 -0.68 -20.07 -10.11
CA ILE A 64 -0.55 -19.80 -11.56
C ILE A 64 -0.27 -21.10 -12.32
N ASN A 65 0.59 -21.95 -11.78
CA ASN A 65 0.96 -23.23 -12.40
C ASN A 65 -0.11 -24.32 -12.24
N GLY A 66 -1.14 -24.10 -11.41
CA GLY A 66 -2.15 -25.12 -11.11
C GLY A 66 -1.66 -26.19 -10.13
N GLU A 67 -0.56 -25.97 -9.44
CA GLU A 67 0.00 -26.84 -8.39
C GLU A 67 -0.82 -26.74 -7.10
N ALA A 68 -1.52 -25.62 -6.90
CA ALA A 68 -2.46 -25.37 -5.81
C ALA A 68 -3.70 -24.58 -6.28
N THR A 69 -4.80 -24.75 -5.58
CA THR A 69 -5.98 -23.87 -5.74
C THR A 69 -5.75 -22.56 -5.00
N LEU A 70 -6.39 -21.47 -5.45
CA LEU A 70 -6.34 -20.19 -4.75
C LEU A 70 -6.77 -20.31 -3.28
N LYS A 71 -7.79 -21.11 -2.99
CA LYS A 71 -8.27 -21.37 -1.63
C LYS A 71 -7.21 -22.02 -0.72
N GLN A 72 -6.34 -22.88 -1.27
CA GLN A 72 -5.26 -23.52 -0.53
C GLN A 72 -4.09 -22.56 -0.25
N ALA A 73 -3.84 -21.60 -1.16
CA ALA A 73 -2.77 -20.62 -1.05
C ALA A 73 -3.15 -19.39 -0.20
N LEU A 74 -4.44 -19.07 -0.09
CA LEU A 74 -4.92 -17.95 0.71
C LEU A 74 -4.79 -18.23 2.20
N ILE A 75 -4.08 -17.35 2.91
CA ILE A 75 -3.84 -17.41 4.34
C ILE A 75 -4.77 -16.42 5.03
N LYS A 76 -5.72 -16.90 5.84
CA LYS A 76 -6.55 -16.02 6.67
C LYS A 76 -5.69 -15.34 7.72
N ASP A 77 -5.78 -14.03 7.85
CA ASP A 77 -5.07 -13.28 8.90
C ASP A 77 -5.55 -13.68 10.30
N LYS A 78 -4.62 -13.67 11.26
CA LYS A 78 -4.91 -14.07 12.66
C LYS A 78 -5.53 -12.95 13.49
N ASN A 79 -5.26 -11.70 13.10
CA ASN A 79 -5.68 -10.52 13.85
C ASN A 79 -6.94 -9.86 13.23
N CYS A 80 -7.24 -10.17 11.96
CA CYS A 80 -8.35 -9.56 11.23
C CYS A 80 -9.15 -10.60 10.44
N GLU A 81 -10.39 -10.85 10.86
CA GLU A 81 -11.22 -11.92 10.32
C GLU A 81 -11.51 -11.81 8.83
N ASN A 82 -11.61 -10.58 8.31
CA ASN A 82 -11.93 -10.29 6.91
C ASN A 82 -10.71 -10.13 6.01
N LEU A 83 -9.49 -10.43 6.51
CA LEU A 83 -8.25 -10.26 5.78
C LEU A 83 -7.62 -11.60 5.39
N TYR A 84 -7.18 -11.69 4.14
CA TYR A 84 -6.50 -12.85 3.58
C TYR A 84 -5.24 -12.40 2.84
N VAL A 85 -4.18 -13.18 2.94
CA VAL A 85 -2.87 -12.92 2.34
C VAL A 85 -2.58 -14.00 1.30
N LEU A 86 -2.15 -13.59 0.11
CA LEU A 86 -1.54 -14.46 -0.89
C LEU A 86 -0.06 -14.06 -1.03
N ALA A 87 0.82 -14.95 -0.61
CA ALA A 87 2.26 -14.68 -0.57
C ALA A 87 2.91 -14.78 -1.96
N ALA A 88 4.00 -14.01 -2.17
CA ALA A 88 4.88 -14.20 -3.30
C ALA A 88 5.73 -15.48 -3.14
N SER A 89 6.29 -15.97 -4.24
CA SER A 89 7.27 -17.04 -4.22
C SER A 89 8.67 -16.55 -3.80
N GLN A 90 9.37 -17.34 -2.98
CA GLN A 90 10.77 -17.09 -2.65
C GLN A 90 11.76 -17.80 -3.58
N THR A 91 11.32 -18.86 -4.23
CA THR A 91 12.22 -19.81 -4.94
C THR A 91 12.03 -19.77 -6.45
N ARG A 92 10.97 -19.14 -6.96
CA ARG A 92 10.70 -19.04 -8.39
C ARG A 92 11.21 -17.72 -8.96
N ASP A 93 11.48 -17.71 -10.25
CA ASP A 93 11.88 -16.49 -10.95
C ASP A 93 10.68 -15.57 -11.21
N LYS A 94 10.96 -14.27 -11.34
CA LYS A 94 9.96 -13.22 -11.63
C LYS A 94 9.20 -13.48 -12.93
N ASP A 95 9.82 -14.17 -13.89
CA ASP A 95 9.21 -14.54 -15.18
C ASP A 95 8.12 -15.60 -15.07
N ALA A 96 7.98 -16.24 -13.88
CA ALA A 96 6.88 -17.16 -13.61
C ALA A 96 5.52 -16.44 -13.41
N LEU A 97 5.52 -15.13 -13.14
CA LEU A 97 4.31 -14.31 -13.19
C LEU A 97 3.88 -14.08 -14.64
N THR A 98 2.70 -14.58 -15.00
CA THR A 98 2.10 -14.38 -16.33
C THR A 98 0.86 -13.51 -16.25
N LEU A 99 0.59 -12.68 -17.29
CA LEU A 99 -0.63 -11.86 -17.35
C LEU A 99 -1.91 -12.71 -17.22
N GLU A 100 -1.95 -13.83 -17.92
CA GLU A 100 -3.11 -14.76 -17.87
C GLU A 100 -3.31 -15.36 -16.49
N GLY A 101 -2.23 -15.78 -15.82
CA GLY A 101 -2.27 -16.34 -14.49
C GLY A 101 -2.73 -15.32 -13.46
N VAL A 102 -2.19 -14.10 -13.51
CA VAL A 102 -2.60 -12.99 -12.64
C VAL A 102 -4.05 -12.61 -12.88
N GLU A 103 -4.49 -12.49 -14.14
CA GLU A 103 -5.87 -12.17 -14.47
C GLU A 103 -6.85 -13.21 -13.91
N ARG A 104 -6.53 -14.50 -14.05
CA ARG A 104 -7.34 -15.61 -13.52
C ARG A 104 -7.47 -15.49 -12.00
N ILE A 105 -6.37 -15.28 -11.28
CA ILE A 105 -6.38 -15.11 -9.81
C ILE A 105 -7.23 -13.91 -9.40
N LEU A 106 -7.02 -12.75 -10.04
CA LEU A 106 -7.76 -11.54 -9.73
C LEU A 106 -9.26 -11.68 -10.00
N ASN A 107 -9.66 -12.37 -11.08
CA ASN A 107 -11.05 -12.62 -11.36
C ASN A 107 -11.70 -13.54 -10.32
N GLU A 108 -11.03 -14.63 -9.92
CA GLU A 108 -11.52 -15.51 -8.85
C GLU A 108 -11.62 -14.77 -7.50
N LEU A 109 -10.67 -13.92 -7.15
CA LEU A 109 -10.73 -13.10 -5.94
C LEU A 109 -11.89 -12.11 -5.98
N LYS A 110 -12.16 -11.48 -7.12
CA LYS A 110 -13.28 -10.53 -7.27
C LYS A 110 -14.66 -11.14 -7.01
N GLU A 111 -14.81 -12.45 -7.15
CA GLU A 111 -16.07 -13.15 -6.83
C GLU A 111 -16.37 -13.17 -5.32
N THR A 112 -15.32 -13.07 -4.49
CA THR A 112 -15.42 -13.33 -3.05
C THR A 112 -15.03 -12.14 -2.18
N PHE A 113 -14.18 -11.23 -2.68
CA PHE A 113 -13.62 -10.12 -1.93
C PHE A 113 -14.16 -8.78 -2.41
N ASP A 114 -14.36 -7.85 -1.48
CA ASP A 114 -14.73 -6.45 -1.79
C ASP A 114 -13.54 -5.67 -2.32
N CYS A 115 -12.33 -5.97 -1.79
CA CYS A 115 -11.08 -5.32 -2.14
C CYS A 115 -9.96 -6.34 -2.36
N VAL A 116 -9.20 -6.18 -3.43
CA VAL A 116 -7.96 -6.91 -3.69
C VAL A 116 -6.81 -5.90 -3.74
N VAL A 117 -5.93 -5.94 -2.75
CA VAL A 117 -4.77 -5.04 -2.64
C VAL A 117 -3.55 -5.75 -3.22
N CYS A 118 -2.91 -5.14 -4.21
CA CYS A 118 -1.70 -5.67 -4.85
C CYS A 118 -0.48 -4.90 -4.34
N ASP A 119 0.37 -5.54 -3.53
CA ASP A 119 1.66 -4.99 -3.12
C ASP A 119 2.67 -5.14 -4.25
N SER A 120 3.08 -4.03 -4.86
CA SER A 120 4.03 -4.08 -5.98
C SER A 120 5.47 -4.00 -5.49
N PRO A 121 6.42 -4.71 -6.14
CA PRO A 121 7.83 -4.41 -5.98
C PRO A 121 8.14 -2.97 -6.42
N ALA A 122 9.33 -2.48 -6.10
CA ALA A 122 9.77 -1.15 -6.52
C ALA A 122 10.04 -1.08 -8.01
N GLY A 123 9.80 0.09 -8.61
CA GLY A 123 10.17 0.38 -10.00
C GLY A 123 9.15 -0.09 -11.02
N ILE A 124 9.62 -0.49 -12.19
CA ILE A 124 8.83 -0.73 -13.40
C ILE A 124 9.08 -2.11 -14.03
N GLU A 125 9.78 -2.98 -13.30
CA GLU A 125 10.08 -4.34 -13.77
C GLU A 125 8.82 -5.21 -13.83
N SER A 126 8.96 -6.44 -14.32
CA SER A 126 7.85 -7.37 -14.58
C SER A 126 6.84 -7.47 -13.42
N GLY A 127 7.29 -7.73 -12.19
CA GLY A 127 6.40 -7.85 -11.03
C GLY A 127 5.62 -6.56 -10.72
N ALA A 128 6.28 -5.40 -10.79
CA ALA A 128 5.62 -4.10 -10.60
C ALA A 128 4.58 -3.85 -11.71
N PHE A 129 4.93 -4.15 -12.95
CA PHE A 129 4.02 -4.02 -14.08
C PHE A 129 2.78 -4.92 -13.92
N MET A 130 2.96 -6.20 -13.54
CA MET A 130 1.87 -7.14 -13.31
C MET A 130 0.90 -6.66 -12.23
N ALA A 131 1.42 -6.13 -11.12
CA ALA A 131 0.62 -5.59 -10.03
C ALA A 131 -0.23 -4.38 -10.47
N MET A 132 0.32 -3.49 -11.35
CA MET A 132 -0.35 -2.28 -11.82
C MET A 132 -1.32 -2.52 -12.98
N TYR A 133 -1.05 -3.53 -13.82
CA TYR A 133 -1.74 -3.70 -15.11
C TYR A 133 -3.26 -3.82 -14.97
N PHE A 134 -3.75 -4.54 -13.96
CA PHE A 134 -5.17 -4.82 -13.75
C PHE A 134 -5.84 -3.88 -12.75
N ALA A 135 -5.14 -2.88 -12.23
CA ALA A 135 -5.66 -2.03 -11.16
C ALA A 135 -6.85 -1.18 -11.60
N ASP A 136 -7.82 -1.04 -10.70
CA ASP A 136 -8.92 -0.08 -10.80
C ASP A 136 -8.57 1.24 -10.13
N GLU A 137 -7.86 1.16 -9.00
CA GLU A 137 -7.35 2.30 -8.23
C GLU A 137 -5.89 2.07 -7.86
N ALA A 138 -5.12 3.15 -7.70
CA ALA A 138 -3.71 3.10 -7.32
C ALA A 138 -3.46 3.98 -6.09
N LEU A 139 -2.76 3.42 -5.11
CA LEU A 139 -2.19 4.15 -3.99
C LEU A 139 -0.71 4.36 -4.30
N VAL A 140 -0.37 5.56 -4.75
CA VAL A 140 1.00 5.94 -5.13
C VAL A 140 1.73 6.44 -3.88
N VAL A 141 2.68 5.63 -3.42
CA VAL A 141 3.43 5.89 -2.19
C VAL A 141 4.74 6.58 -2.51
N THR A 142 5.00 7.72 -1.89
CA THR A 142 6.27 8.44 -1.99
C THR A 142 6.74 8.93 -0.63
N ASN A 143 8.04 9.14 -0.49
CA ASN A 143 8.59 9.90 0.63
C ASN A 143 8.94 11.34 0.15
N PRO A 144 9.13 12.31 1.05
CA PRO A 144 9.31 13.72 0.70
C PRO A 144 10.74 14.03 0.20
N GLU A 145 11.21 13.24 -0.78
CA GLU A 145 12.48 13.38 -1.46
C GLU A 145 12.27 13.63 -2.95
N VAL A 146 12.99 14.58 -3.54
CA VAL A 146 12.86 14.93 -4.97
C VAL A 146 13.00 13.70 -5.89
N SER A 147 13.96 12.81 -5.60
CA SER A 147 14.15 11.59 -6.39
C SER A 147 12.94 10.66 -6.34
N SER A 148 12.35 10.48 -5.15
CA SER A 148 11.18 9.62 -4.97
C SER A 148 9.95 10.16 -5.69
N VAL A 149 9.73 11.48 -5.62
CA VAL A 149 8.62 12.14 -6.30
C VAL A 149 8.75 12.03 -7.82
N ARG A 150 9.95 12.25 -8.38
CA ARG A 150 10.22 12.06 -9.83
C ARG A 150 10.00 10.63 -10.29
N ASP A 151 10.43 9.65 -9.50
CA ASP A 151 10.20 8.25 -9.82
C ASP A 151 8.71 7.90 -9.74
N SER A 152 7.95 8.53 -8.84
CA SER A 152 6.50 8.37 -8.76
C SER A 152 5.78 8.97 -9.97
N ASP A 153 6.20 10.14 -10.46
CA ASP A 153 5.68 10.73 -11.71
C ASP A 153 5.87 9.79 -12.90
N ARG A 154 7.03 9.14 -12.99
CA ARG A 154 7.27 8.12 -14.01
C ARG A 154 6.30 6.94 -13.93
N ILE A 155 5.98 6.46 -12.73
CA ILE A 155 4.99 5.38 -12.51
C ILE A 155 3.61 5.81 -12.98
N LEU A 156 3.17 7.04 -12.67
CA LEU A 156 1.90 7.60 -13.14
C LEU A 156 1.82 7.58 -14.67
N GLY A 157 2.89 8.01 -15.35
CA GLY A 157 2.95 7.95 -16.81
C GLY A 157 2.87 6.53 -17.38
N ILE A 158 3.47 5.54 -16.72
CA ILE A 158 3.39 4.12 -17.13
C ILE A 158 1.96 3.58 -16.94
N MET A 159 1.32 3.85 -15.80
CA MET A 159 -0.07 3.42 -15.55
C MET A 159 -1.02 4.03 -16.58
N ALA A 160 -0.88 5.32 -16.86
CA ALA A 160 -1.69 6.02 -17.87
C ALA A 160 -1.54 5.46 -19.28
N ALA A 161 -0.34 4.96 -19.64
CA ALA A 161 -0.05 4.50 -21.00
C ALA A 161 -0.22 2.98 -21.19
N LYS A 162 0.03 2.17 -20.17
CA LYS A 162 0.24 0.73 -20.32
C LYS A 162 -0.69 -0.15 -19.46
N SER A 163 -1.55 0.42 -18.62
CA SER A 163 -2.53 -0.39 -17.88
C SER A 163 -3.54 -1.04 -18.83
N LYS A 164 -4.18 -2.12 -18.39
CA LYS A 164 -5.26 -2.77 -19.14
C LYS A 164 -6.36 -1.78 -19.51
N ARG A 165 -6.69 -0.85 -18.59
CA ARG A 165 -7.66 0.22 -18.84
C ARG A 165 -7.25 1.13 -20.00
N ALA A 166 -5.96 1.50 -20.05
CA ALA A 166 -5.42 2.33 -21.14
C ALA A 166 -5.45 1.59 -22.48
N VAL A 167 -5.04 0.32 -22.49
CA VAL A 167 -5.06 -0.53 -23.71
C VAL A 167 -6.47 -0.75 -24.22
N GLU A 168 -7.44 -0.88 -23.34
CA GLU A 168 -8.85 -1.09 -23.70
C GLU A 168 -9.64 0.21 -23.92
N GLY A 169 -9.01 1.38 -23.82
CA GLY A 169 -9.68 2.69 -23.96
C GLY A 169 -10.72 2.97 -22.85
N ARG A 170 -10.56 2.38 -21.69
CA ARG A 170 -11.42 2.57 -20.51
C ARG A 170 -11.00 3.81 -19.72
N PRO A 171 -11.86 4.33 -18.82
CA PRO A 171 -11.47 5.39 -17.91
C PRO A 171 -10.18 5.06 -17.17
N PRO A 172 -9.27 6.04 -16.96
CA PRO A 172 -7.97 5.79 -16.33
C PRO A 172 -8.10 5.21 -14.93
N ILE A 173 -7.00 4.65 -14.44
CA ILE A 173 -6.87 4.24 -13.02
C ILE A 173 -7.10 5.47 -12.15
N LYS A 174 -7.90 5.31 -11.09
CA LYS A 174 -8.07 6.39 -10.11
C LYS A 174 -6.88 6.41 -9.17
N GLU A 175 -6.13 7.49 -9.18
CA GLU A 175 -4.87 7.63 -8.47
C GLU A 175 -5.04 8.40 -7.17
N HIS A 176 -4.31 7.99 -6.13
CA HIS A 176 -4.29 8.59 -4.80
C HIS A 176 -2.85 8.72 -4.32
N LEU A 177 -2.45 9.89 -3.87
CA LEU A 177 -1.12 10.15 -3.32
C LEU A 177 -1.08 9.81 -1.82
N LEU A 178 -0.11 9.00 -1.42
CA LEU A 178 0.23 8.78 -0.01
C LEU A 178 1.68 9.19 0.24
N ILE A 179 1.87 10.17 1.10
CA ILE A 179 3.20 10.59 1.53
C ILE A 179 3.55 9.86 2.82
N THR A 180 4.71 9.20 2.86
CA THR A 180 5.20 8.45 4.02
C THR A 180 6.49 9.03 4.56
N ARG A 181 6.86 8.66 5.79
CA ARG A 181 8.08 9.15 6.47
C ARG A 181 8.16 10.68 6.52
N TYR A 182 7.02 11.31 6.72
CA TYR A 182 6.95 12.76 6.76
C TYR A 182 7.29 13.28 8.16
N ASP A 183 8.22 14.22 8.22
CA ASP A 183 8.55 14.96 9.45
C ASP A 183 8.24 16.45 9.25
N VAL A 184 7.20 16.91 9.93
CA VAL A 184 6.72 18.30 9.85
C VAL A 184 7.77 19.34 10.27
N LYS A 185 8.74 18.96 11.13
CA LYS A 185 9.80 19.88 11.56
C LYS A 185 10.85 20.02 10.47
N ARG A 186 11.26 18.90 9.87
CA ARG A 186 12.21 18.87 8.76
C ARG A 186 11.65 19.54 7.50
N ALA A 187 10.35 19.39 7.26
CA ALA A 187 9.69 20.13 6.17
C ALA A 187 9.64 21.65 6.44
N ALA A 188 9.41 22.05 7.69
CA ALA A 188 9.44 23.45 8.08
C ALA A 188 10.84 24.09 8.02
N SER A 189 11.93 23.29 8.18
CA SER A 189 13.33 23.72 8.04
C SER A 189 13.90 23.54 6.62
N GLU A 190 13.06 23.19 5.64
CA GLU A 190 13.44 22.96 4.23
C GLU A 190 14.43 21.80 4.00
N GLU A 191 14.51 20.87 4.96
CA GLU A 191 15.32 19.65 4.84
C GLU A 191 14.64 18.53 4.06
N MET A 192 13.34 18.69 3.79
CA MET A 192 12.55 17.80 2.94
C MET A 192 11.45 18.59 2.21
N LEU A 193 10.90 18.02 1.16
CA LEU A 193 9.80 18.64 0.41
C LEU A 193 8.57 18.82 1.30
N LYS A 194 7.87 19.94 1.13
CA LYS A 194 6.56 20.15 1.74
C LYS A 194 5.49 19.35 1.01
N VAL A 195 4.37 19.12 1.67
CA VAL A 195 3.23 18.40 1.09
C VAL A 195 2.74 19.10 -0.18
N GLU A 196 2.62 20.43 -0.14
CA GLU A 196 2.16 21.25 -1.25
C GLU A 196 3.08 21.12 -2.47
N ASP A 197 4.40 21.09 -2.27
CA ASP A 197 5.38 20.90 -3.36
C ASP A 197 5.19 19.55 -4.05
N ILE A 198 4.93 18.49 -3.29
CA ILE A 198 4.72 17.13 -3.81
C ILE A 198 3.39 17.06 -4.57
N GLU A 199 2.30 17.66 -4.05
CA GLU A 199 1.01 17.72 -4.74
C GLU A 199 1.12 18.48 -6.06
N ASP A 200 1.84 19.62 -6.08
CA ASP A 200 2.07 20.42 -7.29
C ASP A 200 2.87 19.65 -8.35
N MET A 201 3.84 18.83 -7.93
CA MET A 201 4.65 18.02 -8.83
C MET A 201 3.87 16.85 -9.42
N LEU A 202 3.09 16.11 -8.62
CA LEU A 202 2.42 14.88 -9.05
C LEU A 202 1.00 15.10 -9.58
N ARG A 203 0.31 16.15 -9.14
CA ARG A 203 -1.04 16.54 -9.58
C ARG A 203 -2.09 15.44 -9.43
N ILE A 204 -1.94 14.61 -8.42
CA ILE A 204 -2.91 13.58 -8.03
C ILE A 204 -3.42 13.86 -6.60
N PRO A 205 -4.67 13.48 -6.28
CA PRO A 205 -5.27 13.79 -4.98
C PRO A 205 -4.49 13.17 -3.81
N LEU A 206 -4.15 13.99 -2.81
CA LEU A 206 -3.56 13.52 -1.56
C LEU A 206 -4.62 12.77 -0.75
N ILE A 207 -4.34 11.52 -0.39
CA ILE A 207 -5.21 10.71 0.46
C ILE A 207 -4.73 10.68 1.92
N GLY A 208 -3.45 10.95 2.18
CA GLY A 208 -2.94 11.01 3.53
C GLY A 208 -1.43 11.24 3.62
N VAL A 209 -1.02 11.55 4.85
CA VAL A 209 0.38 11.70 5.23
C VAL A 209 0.65 10.80 6.43
N VAL A 210 1.63 9.91 6.31
CA VAL A 210 2.06 9.01 7.38
C VAL A 210 3.36 9.57 7.97
N PRO A 211 3.39 9.91 9.26
CA PRO A 211 4.58 10.46 9.89
C PRO A 211 5.71 9.43 9.98
N GLU A 212 6.96 9.91 9.98
CA GLU A 212 8.11 9.08 10.29
C GLU A 212 8.04 8.62 11.76
N SER A 213 8.19 7.32 12.01
CA SER A 213 8.09 6.75 13.35
C SER A 213 8.84 5.43 13.48
N GLU A 214 9.52 5.27 14.61
CA GLU A 214 10.17 4.01 14.98
C GLU A 214 9.16 2.89 15.25
N SER A 215 7.90 3.24 15.57
CA SER A 215 6.84 2.25 15.79
C SER A 215 6.57 1.38 14.56
N VAL A 216 6.80 1.90 13.35
CA VAL A 216 6.66 1.13 12.11
C VAL A 216 7.61 -0.05 12.06
N LEU A 217 8.88 0.17 12.45
CA LEU A 217 9.88 -0.89 12.49
C LEU A 217 9.55 -1.93 13.57
N ALA A 218 9.12 -1.47 14.74
CA ALA A 218 8.71 -2.36 15.84
C ALA A 218 7.52 -3.23 15.43
N ALA A 219 6.50 -2.65 14.81
CA ALA A 219 5.32 -3.35 14.28
C ALA A 219 5.72 -4.40 13.23
N SER A 220 6.55 -4.02 12.25
CA SER A 220 7.05 -4.94 11.23
C SER A 220 7.80 -6.12 11.82
N ASN A 221 8.66 -5.89 12.82
CA ASN A 221 9.40 -6.96 13.51
C ASN A 221 8.52 -7.87 14.36
N SER A 222 7.37 -7.38 14.84
CA SER A 222 6.40 -8.19 15.60
C SER A 222 5.46 -9.00 14.72
N GLY A 223 5.46 -8.77 13.40
CA GLY A 223 4.54 -9.39 12.45
C GLY A 223 3.08 -8.97 12.68
N VAL A 224 2.89 -7.72 13.11
CA VAL A 224 1.57 -7.10 13.31
C VAL A 224 1.58 -5.72 12.67
N PRO A 225 0.72 -5.43 11.67
CA PRO A 225 0.64 -4.11 11.05
C PRO A 225 0.39 -3.01 12.06
N ALA A 226 1.07 -1.86 11.90
CA ALA A 226 1.04 -0.74 12.84
C ALA A 226 -0.37 -0.17 13.09
N ILE A 227 -1.32 -0.36 12.19
CA ILE A 227 -2.72 0.09 12.33
C ILE A 227 -3.43 -0.53 13.55
N HIS A 228 -2.94 -1.67 14.05
CA HIS A 228 -3.47 -2.33 15.24
C HIS A 228 -2.93 -1.73 16.55
N GLU A 229 -1.94 -0.85 16.48
CA GLU A 229 -1.34 -0.19 17.63
C GLU A 229 -2.03 1.13 17.98
N LYS A 230 -1.61 1.74 19.11
CA LYS A 230 -2.00 3.09 19.49
C LYS A 230 -0.85 4.05 19.17
N SER A 231 -0.79 4.53 17.92
CA SER A 231 0.27 5.40 17.44
C SER A 231 -0.25 6.41 16.40
N ASP A 232 0.49 7.47 16.17
CA ASP A 232 0.17 8.45 15.10
C ASP A 232 0.16 7.78 13.72
N VAL A 233 1.00 6.79 13.50
CA VAL A 233 1.02 5.99 12.26
C VAL A 233 -0.29 5.21 12.09
N ALA A 234 -0.76 4.57 13.16
CA ALA A 234 -2.05 3.87 13.14
C ALA A 234 -3.20 4.80 12.78
N GLU A 235 -3.22 5.97 13.40
CA GLU A 235 -4.24 6.98 13.15
C GLU A 235 -4.14 7.52 11.70
N ALA A 236 -2.93 7.73 11.18
CA ALA A 236 -2.72 8.13 9.79
C ALA A 236 -3.30 7.10 8.81
N TYR A 237 -3.03 5.80 9.00
CA TYR A 237 -3.58 4.75 8.14
C TYR A 237 -5.10 4.60 8.29
N LYS A 238 -5.66 4.78 9.48
CA LYS A 238 -7.13 4.81 9.67
C LYS A 238 -7.78 5.94 8.88
N ASP A 239 -7.16 7.14 8.87
CA ASP A 239 -7.63 8.27 8.08
C ASP A 239 -7.54 8.01 6.57
N VAL A 240 -6.43 7.41 6.10
CA VAL A 240 -6.26 7.01 4.70
C VAL A 240 -7.38 6.07 4.26
N VAL A 241 -7.67 5.05 5.08
CA VAL A 241 -8.75 4.09 4.79
C VAL A 241 -10.11 4.77 4.81
N ALA A 242 -10.38 5.65 5.77
CA ALA A 242 -11.64 6.38 5.85
C ALA A 242 -11.87 7.23 4.60
N ARG A 243 -10.86 8.03 4.17
CA ARG A 243 -10.96 8.83 2.94
C ARG A 243 -11.08 7.96 1.68
N PHE A 244 -10.39 6.85 1.62
CA PHE A 244 -10.52 5.90 0.51
C PHE A 244 -11.95 5.34 0.40
N LEU A 245 -12.62 5.14 1.53
CA LEU A 245 -14.01 4.70 1.60
C LEU A 245 -15.02 5.84 1.36
N GLY A 246 -14.55 7.08 1.17
CA GLY A 246 -15.36 8.26 0.84
C GLY A 246 -15.83 9.05 2.06
N GLU A 247 -15.23 8.85 3.23
CA GLU A 247 -15.52 9.63 4.42
C GLU A 247 -14.77 10.96 4.40
N ASP A 248 -15.42 12.01 4.88
CA ASP A 248 -14.79 13.33 5.04
C ASP A 248 -14.05 13.36 6.39
N VAL A 249 -12.74 13.11 6.33
CA VAL A 249 -11.85 13.13 7.50
C VAL A 249 -10.79 14.21 7.30
N PRO A 250 -10.54 15.10 8.28
CA PRO A 250 -9.53 16.14 8.19
C PRO A 250 -8.13 15.60 7.91
N MET A 251 -7.36 16.28 7.07
CA MET A 251 -5.97 15.91 6.81
C MET A 251 -5.12 16.22 8.04
N ARG A 252 -4.41 15.22 8.56
CA ARG A 252 -3.50 15.32 9.70
C ARG A 252 -2.05 15.18 9.27
N PHE A 253 -1.13 15.55 10.14
CA PHE A 253 0.32 15.38 9.96
C PHE A 253 0.95 16.19 8.81
N THR A 254 0.27 17.21 8.32
CA THR A 254 0.76 18.07 7.22
C THR A 254 1.48 19.31 7.71
N THR A 255 1.12 19.84 8.90
CA THR A 255 1.61 21.12 9.40
C THR A 255 2.21 21.01 10.79
N TYR A 256 3.26 21.80 11.04
CA TYR A 256 3.83 21.95 12.37
C TYR A 256 2.95 22.89 13.23
N THR A 257 2.08 22.32 14.04
CA THR A 257 1.38 23.07 15.08
C THR A 257 2.30 23.19 16.31
N LYS A 258 2.68 24.41 16.68
CA LYS A 258 3.36 24.70 17.96
C LYS A 258 2.41 24.45 19.16
N ALA A 259 1.81 23.29 19.26
CA ALA A 259 0.90 22.89 20.32
C ALA A 259 1.58 22.60 21.67
N GLY A 260 2.79 23.12 21.88
CA GLY A 260 3.55 22.97 23.12
C GLY A 260 3.78 24.28 23.90
N PHE A 261 3.58 25.45 23.30
CA PHE A 261 3.89 26.71 24.00
C PHE A 261 2.79 27.14 24.96
N PHE A 262 1.53 26.90 24.64
CA PHE A 262 0.40 27.27 25.51
C PHE A 262 0.17 26.30 26.68
N LYS A 263 0.48 25.01 26.57
CA LYS A 263 0.41 24.08 27.69
C LYS A 263 1.48 24.30 28.76
N ARG A 264 2.63 24.92 28.42
CA ARG A 264 3.70 25.29 29.37
C ARG A 264 3.42 26.60 30.11
N LEU A 265 2.54 27.46 29.60
CA LEU A 265 2.20 28.74 30.21
C LEU A 265 0.95 28.71 31.09
N PHE A 266 0.07 27.70 30.92
CA PHE A 266 -1.20 27.61 31.65
C PHE A 266 -1.50 26.23 32.25
N GLY A 267 -0.50 25.35 32.36
CA GLY A 267 -0.65 24.06 33.01
C GLY A 267 -0.02 24.08 34.39
N GLU A 268 -0.87 24.01 35.37
CA GLU A 268 -0.80 23.64 36.78
C GLU A 268 -1.32 24.76 37.70
N ARG A 269 -2.56 24.63 38.01
CA ARG A 269 -3.12 24.88 39.32
C ARG A 269 -4.06 23.73 39.67
#